data_009b4d4f140ac8d876af46d4f1374984
#
_entry.id   009b4d4f140ac8d876af46d4f1374984
#
_cell.length_a   1.000
_cell.length_b   1.000
_cell.length_c   1.000
_cell.angle_alpha   90.00
_cell.angle_beta   90.00
_cell.angle_gamma   90.00
#
_symmetry.space_group_name_H-M   'P 1'
#
loop_
_entity.id
_entity.type
_entity.pdbx_description
1 polymer ?
#
loop_
_entity_poly.entity_id
_entity_poly.type
_entity_poly.pdbx_seq_one_letter_code
_entity_poly.pdbx_strand_id
1 'polypeptide(L)'
;MSAACPSCGAAASGRFCSSCGRPLGESACPGCGKPVAAGARFCSHCGVAVSGGVAGARPTPRTPISRGALVVVALTFVIGIATIVWLLGTPAPQSTAAPAIGAAPIAPDISDLTPRERFQRLADRVQTALESGNEPEATRFLPMTEDAYAMLLPGDRDIDARFHIALLRAQSGNPAGARAEIDTILARVPDHLFGHYLTAVVADREARTADARAAREAFLAAYESQLASGLPEYDAHLPLLEQFRQQARTTP
;
A
#
# COMPACT_ATOMS: atom_id res chain seq x y z
N MET A 1 35.30 14.61 9.11
CA MET A 1 35.55 14.43 10.56
C MET A 1 35.41 12.95 10.85
N SER A 2 36.48 12.29 11.21
CA SER A 2 36.47 10.86 11.61
C SER A 2 35.99 10.76 13.04
N ALA A 3 34.93 10.02 13.30
CA ALA A 3 34.44 9.73 14.65
C ALA A 3 35.13 8.47 15.19
N ALA A 4 35.43 8.43 16.50
CA ALA A 4 35.95 7.24 17.11
C ALA A 4 34.87 6.17 17.26
N CYS A 5 35.17 4.91 16.93
CA CYS A 5 34.23 3.80 17.10
C CYS A 5 33.88 3.62 18.60
N PRO A 6 32.62 3.63 18.99
CA PRO A 6 32.21 3.53 20.40
C PRO A 6 32.52 2.17 21.02
N SER A 7 32.89 1.16 20.23
CA SER A 7 33.18 -0.18 20.70
C SER A 7 34.68 -0.50 20.84
N CYS A 8 35.54 0.04 19.94
CA CYS A 8 36.96 -0.29 19.93
C CYS A 8 37.89 0.93 19.95
N GLY A 9 37.35 2.16 19.93
CA GLY A 9 38.11 3.40 19.95
C GLY A 9 38.85 3.75 18.66
N ALA A 10 38.86 2.88 17.64
CA ALA A 10 39.54 3.13 16.39
C ALA A 10 38.85 4.26 15.57
N ALA A 11 39.64 5.09 14.87
CA ALA A 11 39.13 6.09 13.97
C ALA A 11 38.31 5.39 12.85
N ALA A 12 37.07 5.77 12.71
CA ALA A 12 36.13 5.12 11.79
C ALA A 12 35.43 6.13 10.90
N SER A 13 35.41 5.83 9.62
CA SER A 13 34.66 6.57 8.60
C SER A 13 33.86 5.56 7.77
N GLY A 14 32.53 5.65 7.76
CA GLY A 14 31.66 4.76 7.01
C GLY A 14 30.58 4.09 7.87
N ARG A 15 29.87 3.13 7.30
CA ARG A 15 28.71 2.46 7.92
C ARG A 15 29.13 1.38 8.94
N PHE A 16 30.34 0.88 8.84
CA PHE A 16 30.92 -0.15 9.72
C PHE A 16 32.34 0.24 10.12
N CYS A 17 32.75 -0.12 11.31
CA CYS A 17 34.12 0.06 11.77
C CYS A 17 35.02 -0.93 11.03
N SER A 18 36.04 -0.44 10.32
CA SER A 18 37.02 -1.27 9.60
C SER A 18 37.88 -2.15 10.52
N SER A 19 37.98 -1.80 11.82
CA SER A 19 38.80 -2.53 12.78
C SER A 19 38.03 -3.62 13.53
N CYS A 20 36.72 -3.46 13.81
CA CYS A 20 35.95 -4.43 14.59
C CYS A 20 34.65 -4.88 13.92
N GLY A 21 34.36 -4.42 12.71
CA GLY A 21 33.15 -4.79 11.93
C GLY A 21 31.82 -4.27 12.47
N ARG A 22 31.83 -3.53 13.58
CA ARG A 22 30.59 -3.05 14.19
C ARG A 22 29.97 -1.91 13.39
N PRO A 23 28.63 -1.89 13.23
CA PRO A 23 27.95 -0.77 12.57
C PRO A 23 28.16 0.51 13.40
N LEU A 24 28.50 1.60 12.69
CA LEU A 24 28.71 2.92 13.26
C LEU A 24 27.44 3.74 13.03
N GLY A 25 26.75 4.05 14.13
CA GLY A 25 25.58 4.91 14.08
C GLY A 25 24.24 4.19 14.23
N GLU A 26 24.13 3.34 15.25
CA GLU A 26 22.82 2.93 15.75
C GLU A 26 22.15 4.16 16.39
N SER A 27 21.11 4.67 15.77
CA SER A 27 20.26 5.70 16.37
C SER A 27 19.09 5.01 17.06
N ALA A 28 18.73 5.49 18.25
CA ALA A 28 17.51 5.04 18.91
C ALA A 28 16.30 5.52 18.11
N CYS A 29 15.34 4.64 17.91
CA CYS A 29 14.09 4.97 17.25
C CYS A 29 13.32 6.07 18.01
N PRO A 30 12.93 7.17 17.38
CA PRO A 30 12.18 8.24 18.06
C PRO A 30 10.79 7.81 18.53
N GLY A 31 10.25 6.70 18.02
CA GLY A 31 8.92 6.21 18.41
C GLY A 31 8.92 5.14 19.50
N CYS A 32 9.97 4.30 19.60
CA CYS A 32 9.98 3.18 20.55
C CYS A 32 11.31 3.02 21.33
N GLY A 33 12.30 3.87 21.09
CA GLY A 33 13.60 3.84 21.78
C GLY A 33 14.51 2.66 21.43
N LYS A 34 14.08 1.70 20.63
CA LYS A 34 14.89 0.54 20.25
C LYS A 34 15.95 0.91 19.20
N PRO A 35 17.11 0.22 19.17
CA PRO A 35 18.16 0.53 18.22
C PRO A 35 17.72 0.24 16.78
N VAL A 36 18.08 1.13 15.88
CA VAL A 36 17.79 1.04 14.45
C VAL A 36 19.10 1.02 13.66
N ALA A 37 19.20 0.13 12.69
CA ALA A 37 20.38 0.00 11.86
C ALA A 37 20.69 1.31 11.11
N ALA A 38 21.97 1.67 10.99
CA ALA A 38 22.41 2.85 10.27
C ALA A 38 21.92 2.84 8.82
N GLY A 39 21.16 3.88 8.42
CA GLY A 39 20.59 4.01 7.08
C GLY A 39 19.24 3.32 6.90
N ALA A 40 18.65 2.74 7.93
CA ALA A 40 17.28 2.27 7.88
C ALA A 40 16.32 3.46 7.71
N ARG A 41 15.40 3.36 6.77
CA ARG A 41 14.38 4.38 6.53
C ARG A 41 13.23 4.29 7.52
N PHE A 42 13.01 3.11 8.09
CA PHE A 42 11.95 2.81 9.05
C PHE A 42 12.47 1.91 10.18
N CYS A 43 11.90 2.04 11.36
CA CYS A 43 12.17 1.17 12.48
C CYS A 43 11.52 -0.21 12.28
N SER A 44 12.30 -1.30 12.33
CA SER A 44 11.80 -2.67 12.20
C SER A 44 10.88 -3.11 13.36
N HIS A 45 10.90 -2.39 14.49
CA HIS A 45 10.08 -2.72 15.66
C HIS A 45 8.74 -2.00 15.72
N CYS A 46 8.66 -0.74 15.25
CA CYS A 46 7.42 0.05 15.38
C CYS A 46 6.97 0.73 14.08
N GLY A 47 7.71 0.56 12.98
CA GLY A 47 7.37 1.12 11.68
C GLY A 47 7.52 2.65 11.56
N VAL A 48 8.02 3.34 12.59
CA VAL A 48 8.23 4.80 12.52
C VAL A 48 9.39 5.11 11.58
N ALA A 49 9.20 6.11 10.70
CA ALA A 49 10.26 6.57 9.81
C ALA A 49 11.43 7.16 10.62
N VAL A 50 12.64 6.67 10.37
CA VAL A 50 13.90 7.11 11.01
C VAL A 50 14.60 8.00 10.00
N SER A 51 14.19 9.26 9.89
CA SER A 51 14.79 10.22 8.95
C SER A 51 16.15 10.67 9.46
N GLY A 52 17.22 10.12 8.88
CA GLY A 52 18.52 10.77 8.84
C GLY A 52 18.45 11.89 7.79
N GLY A 53 18.57 13.14 8.22
CA GLY A 53 18.25 14.33 7.47
C GLY A 53 18.91 14.47 6.10
N VAL A 54 18.12 14.91 5.14
CA VAL A 54 18.55 15.75 4.05
C VAL A 54 17.67 17.00 4.05
N ALA A 55 18.32 18.12 4.27
CA ALA A 55 17.70 19.44 4.30
C ALA A 55 17.20 19.84 2.90
N GLY A 56 16.02 20.46 2.85
CA GLY A 56 15.75 21.55 1.94
C GLY A 56 15.04 21.22 0.62
N ALA A 57 13.72 21.09 0.66
CA ALA A 57 12.90 21.55 -0.48
C ALA A 57 12.00 22.69 0.00
N ARG A 58 12.19 23.89 -0.56
CA ARG A 58 11.38 25.08 -0.33
C ARG A 58 9.96 24.87 -0.87
N PRO A 59 8.91 25.28 -0.17
CA PRO A 59 7.56 25.25 -0.70
C PRO A 59 7.37 26.33 -1.77
N THR A 60 6.81 25.96 -2.91
CA THR A 60 6.34 26.87 -3.95
C THR A 60 5.06 27.59 -3.50
N PRO A 61 4.87 28.88 -3.81
CA PRO A 61 3.70 29.62 -3.38
C PRO A 61 2.43 29.19 -4.13
N ARG A 62 1.39 28.88 -3.36
CA ARG A 62 0.04 28.64 -3.87
C ARG A 62 -0.64 29.94 -4.23
N THR A 63 -1.17 30.06 -5.44
CA THR A 63 -2.03 31.16 -5.87
C THR A 63 -3.37 31.14 -5.10
N PRO A 64 -3.87 32.28 -4.63
CA PRO A 64 -5.13 32.32 -3.89
C PRO A 64 -6.33 32.19 -4.83
N ILE A 65 -7.20 31.21 -4.55
CA ILE A 65 -8.51 31.08 -5.18
C ILE A 65 -9.43 32.15 -4.60
N SER A 66 -10.10 32.92 -5.46
CA SER A 66 -10.94 34.06 -5.07
C SER A 66 -12.12 33.62 -4.21
N ARG A 67 -12.38 34.39 -3.14
CA ARG A 67 -13.41 34.13 -2.11
C ARG A 67 -14.86 34.17 -2.60
N GLY A 68 -15.12 34.54 -3.86
CA GLY A 68 -16.48 34.69 -4.39
C GLY A 68 -17.19 33.37 -4.81
N ALA A 69 -16.43 32.32 -5.16
CA ALA A 69 -17.02 31.07 -5.65
C ALA A 69 -17.40 30.08 -4.54
N LEU A 70 -16.92 30.26 -3.31
CA LEU A 70 -17.13 29.35 -2.19
C LEU A 70 -18.45 29.60 -1.43
N VAL A 71 -19.05 30.80 -1.55
CA VAL A 71 -20.24 31.17 -0.78
C VAL A 71 -21.53 30.55 -1.36
N VAL A 72 -21.61 30.35 -2.67
CA VAL A 72 -22.84 29.85 -3.31
C VAL A 72 -22.99 28.33 -3.14
N VAL A 73 -21.88 27.58 -3.09
CA VAL A 73 -21.93 26.10 -2.89
C VAL A 73 -22.17 25.74 -1.42
N ALA A 74 -21.71 26.57 -0.49
CA ALA A 74 -21.93 26.33 0.94
C ALA A 74 -23.39 26.54 1.39
N LEU A 75 -24.14 27.45 0.77
CA LEU A 75 -25.54 27.74 1.18
C LEU A 75 -26.52 26.62 0.77
N THR A 76 -26.27 25.96 -0.36
CA THR A 76 -27.16 24.87 -0.83
C THR A 76 -26.95 23.56 -0.05
N PHE A 77 -25.73 23.35 0.51
CA PHE A 77 -25.43 22.15 1.30
C PHE A 77 -25.97 22.24 2.76
N VAL A 78 -25.98 23.42 3.35
CA VAL A 78 -26.47 23.64 4.71
C VAL A 78 -27.97 23.45 4.83
N ILE A 79 -28.77 23.85 3.82
CA ILE A 79 -30.22 23.70 3.83
C ILE A 79 -30.65 22.22 3.66
N GLY A 80 -29.89 21.43 2.86
CA GLY A 80 -30.16 20.01 2.66
C GLY A 80 -29.92 19.14 3.92
N ILE A 81 -28.93 19.47 4.71
CA ILE A 81 -28.58 18.71 5.93
C ILE A 81 -29.55 19.03 7.09
N ALA A 82 -30.01 20.26 7.20
CA ALA A 82 -30.93 20.67 8.26
C ALA A 82 -32.30 19.97 8.16
N THR A 83 -32.77 19.68 6.95
CA THR A 83 -34.06 18.98 6.78
C THR A 83 -33.99 17.48 7.04
N ILE A 84 -32.83 16.84 6.83
CA ILE A 84 -32.63 15.41 7.09
C ILE A 84 -32.47 15.14 8.60
N VAL A 85 -31.80 16.04 9.32
CA VAL A 85 -31.62 15.91 10.78
C VAL A 85 -32.95 16.09 11.55
N TRP A 86 -33.87 16.88 11.03
CA TRP A 86 -35.20 17.10 11.64
C TRP A 86 -36.15 15.91 11.43
N LEU A 87 -35.95 15.09 10.38
CA LEU A 87 -36.81 13.91 10.11
C LEU A 87 -36.38 12.64 10.86
N LEU A 88 -35.15 12.56 11.39
CA LEU A 88 -34.59 11.33 11.98
C LEU A 88 -34.53 11.27 13.49
N GLY A 89 -35.13 12.24 14.21
CA GLY A 89 -35.26 12.20 15.67
C GLY A 89 -33.93 12.46 16.40
N THR A 90 -33.98 13.22 17.47
CA THR A 90 -32.86 13.57 18.33
C THR A 90 -32.19 12.34 18.91
N PRO A 91 -30.88 12.13 18.73
CA PRO A 91 -30.17 11.10 19.48
C PRO A 91 -30.05 11.53 20.95
N ALA A 92 -30.23 10.57 21.86
CA ALA A 92 -30.02 10.74 23.30
C ALA A 92 -28.60 11.27 23.59
N PRO A 93 -28.42 12.05 24.69
CA PRO A 93 -27.11 12.61 25.01
C PRO A 93 -26.12 11.49 25.31
N GLN A 94 -25.17 11.34 24.42
CA GLN A 94 -24.02 10.47 24.64
C GLN A 94 -23.09 11.15 25.63
N SER A 95 -22.86 10.46 26.75
CA SER A 95 -21.90 10.84 27.78
C SER A 95 -20.54 11.10 27.12
N THR A 96 -20.07 12.35 27.17
CA THR A 96 -18.71 12.72 26.78
C THR A 96 -17.70 12.17 27.79
N ALA A 97 -17.43 10.88 27.73
CA ALA A 97 -16.18 10.38 28.27
C ALA A 97 -15.06 10.97 27.39
N ALA A 98 -14.17 11.76 28.00
CA ALA A 98 -12.97 12.24 27.37
C ALA A 98 -12.27 11.05 26.70
N PRO A 99 -11.75 11.21 25.46
CA PRO A 99 -10.97 10.13 24.87
C PRO A 99 -9.78 9.90 25.79
N ALA A 100 -9.78 8.74 26.45
CA ALA A 100 -8.54 8.22 27.02
C ALA A 100 -7.52 8.28 25.89
N ILE A 101 -6.35 8.86 26.15
CA ILE A 101 -5.20 8.79 25.24
C ILE A 101 -4.88 7.31 25.17
N GLY A 102 -5.61 6.60 24.31
CA GLY A 102 -5.44 5.20 24.06
C GLY A 102 -4.06 5.03 23.46
N ALA A 103 -3.26 4.20 24.10
CA ALA A 103 -2.02 3.71 23.51
C ALA A 103 -2.33 3.35 22.05
N ALA A 104 -1.60 3.96 21.12
CA ALA A 104 -1.70 3.59 19.70
C ALA A 104 -1.65 2.07 19.62
N PRO A 105 -2.53 1.41 18.87
CA PRO A 105 -2.55 -0.04 18.80
C PRO A 105 -1.13 -0.51 18.50
N ILE A 106 -0.57 -1.28 19.40
CA ILE A 106 0.77 -1.87 19.24
C ILE A 106 0.68 -2.68 17.96
N ALA A 107 1.44 -2.26 16.95
CA ALA A 107 1.48 -3.02 15.70
C ALA A 107 1.82 -4.47 16.06
N PRO A 108 1.07 -5.47 15.55
CA PRO A 108 1.36 -6.86 15.85
C PRO A 108 2.82 -7.18 15.51
N ASP A 109 3.48 -7.91 16.38
CA ASP A 109 4.85 -8.35 16.13
C ASP A 109 4.85 -9.27 14.90
N ILE A 110 5.62 -8.89 13.89
CA ILE A 110 5.76 -9.64 12.64
C ILE A 110 7.13 -10.31 12.51
N SER A 111 7.94 -10.26 13.57
CA SER A 111 9.30 -10.80 13.54
C SER A 111 9.35 -12.32 13.37
N ASP A 112 8.33 -13.03 13.86
CA ASP A 112 8.23 -14.49 13.78
C ASP A 112 7.59 -15.00 12.49
N LEU A 113 7.12 -14.09 11.62
CA LEU A 113 6.51 -14.45 10.35
C LEU A 113 7.57 -14.81 9.31
N THR A 114 7.27 -15.81 8.50
CA THR A 114 8.03 -16.10 7.28
C THR A 114 8.03 -14.89 6.35
N PRO A 115 9.00 -14.75 5.42
CA PRO A 115 9.00 -13.66 4.44
C PRO A 115 7.68 -13.57 3.66
N ARG A 116 7.09 -14.72 3.28
CA ARG A 116 5.82 -14.79 2.56
C ARG A 116 4.64 -14.26 3.40
N GLU A 117 4.50 -14.71 4.63
CA GLU A 117 3.45 -14.25 5.54
C GLU A 117 3.57 -12.77 5.87
N ARG A 118 4.80 -12.28 6.03
CA ARG A 118 5.07 -10.86 6.26
C ARG A 118 4.63 -10.01 5.07
N PHE A 119 5.00 -10.42 3.86
CA PHE A 119 4.55 -9.75 2.63
C PHE A 119 3.03 -9.73 2.55
N GLN A 120 2.38 -10.88 2.73
CA GLN A 120 0.92 -11.00 2.63
C GLN A 120 0.21 -10.09 3.63
N ARG A 121 0.61 -10.11 4.90
CA ARG A 121 0.02 -9.23 5.93
C ARG A 121 0.20 -7.74 5.63
N LEU A 122 1.34 -7.35 5.07
CA LEU A 122 1.56 -5.97 4.66
C LEU A 122 0.73 -5.60 3.42
N ALA A 123 0.62 -6.50 2.46
CA ALA A 123 -0.20 -6.31 1.27
C ALA A 123 -1.69 -6.15 1.62
N ASP A 124 -2.22 -7.02 2.48
CA ASP A 124 -3.60 -6.94 2.97
C ASP A 124 -3.88 -5.62 3.69
N ARG A 125 -2.92 -5.16 4.49
CA ARG A 125 -3.05 -3.89 5.20
C ARG A 125 -3.11 -2.70 4.26
N VAL A 126 -2.23 -2.65 3.25
CA VAL A 126 -2.24 -1.58 2.24
C VAL A 126 -3.53 -1.64 1.41
N GLN A 127 -3.95 -2.84 1.02
CA GLN A 127 -5.20 -3.03 0.27
C GLN A 127 -6.41 -2.52 1.06
N THR A 128 -6.55 -2.93 2.32
CA THR A 128 -7.62 -2.46 3.21
C THR A 128 -7.60 -0.94 3.40
N ALA A 129 -6.40 -0.35 3.52
CA ALA A 129 -6.25 1.10 3.63
C ALA A 129 -6.70 1.83 2.36
N LEU A 130 -6.37 1.30 1.18
CA LEU A 130 -6.81 1.86 -0.11
C LEU A 130 -8.32 1.75 -0.29
N GLU A 131 -8.91 0.60 0.04
CA GLU A 131 -10.35 0.36 -0.06
C GLU A 131 -11.17 1.23 0.90
N SER A 132 -10.63 1.51 2.09
CA SER A 132 -11.27 2.40 3.07
C SER A 132 -10.97 3.87 2.86
N GLY A 133 -10.17 4.24 1.85
CA GLY A 133 -9.76 5.63 1.60
C GLY A 133 -8.77 6.18 2.64
N ASN A 134 -8.11 5.31 3.42
CA ASN A 134 -7.09 5.69 4.40
C ASN A 134 -5.72 5.87 3.71
N GLU A 135 -5.61 6.92 2.89
CA GLU A 135 -4.37 7.23 2.16
C GLU A 135 -3.12 7.36 3.04
N PRO A 136 -3.18 7.97 4.25
CA PRO A 136 -2.00 8.06 5.11
C PRO A 136 -1.45 6.69 5.51
N GLU A 137 -2.31 5.73 5.79
CA GLU A 137 -1.92 4.36 6.13
C GLU A 137 -1.36 3.63 4.91
N ALA A 138 -2.04 3.70 3.77
CA ALA A 138 -1.55 3.11 2.52
C ALA A 138 -0.14 3.65 2.17
N THR A 139 0.05 4.97 2.18
CA THR A 139 1.33 5.62 1.91
C THR A 139 2.42 5.18 2.88
N ARG A 140 2.08 4.95 4.14
CA ARG A 140 3.03 4.51 5.17
C ARG A 140 3.50 3.09 4.96
N PHE A 141 2.58 2.16 4.62
CA PHE A 141 2.89 0.73 4.58
C PHE A 141 3.30 0.23 3.19
N LEU A 142 2.95 0.92 2.11
CA LEU A 142 3.31 0.52 0.74
C LEU A 142 4.82 0.30 0.54
N PRO A 143 5.74 1.20 0.97
CA PRO A 143 7.17 0.95 0.84
C PRO A 143 7.64 -0.30 1.60
N MET A 144 7.05 -0.58 2.76
CA MET A 144 7.37 -1.79 3.54
C MET A 144 6.90 -3.05 2.82
N THR A 145 5.77 -2.98 2.13
CA THR A 145 5.22 -4.07 1.31
C THR A 145 6.12 -4.34 0.11
N GLU A 146 6.59 -3.30 -0.57
CA GLU A 146 7.56 -3.42 -1.68
C GLU A 146 8.88 -4.06 -1.22
N ASP A 147 9.41 -3.63 -0.08
CA ASP A 147 10.63 -4.19 0.49
C ASP A 147 10.42 -5.67 0.87
N ALA A 148 9.27 -6.01 1.48
CA ALA A 148 8.95 -7.39 1.81
C ALA A 148 8.82 -8.27 0.57
N TYR A 149 8.18 -7.77 -0.50
CA TYR A 149 8.11 -8.47 -1.78
C TYR A 149 9.50 -8.68 -2.41
N ALA A 150 10.36 -7.67 -2.36
CA ALA A 150 11.72 -7.77 -2.87
C ALA A 150 12.56 -8.83 -2.13
N MET A 151 12.25 -9.09 -0.86
CA MET A 151 12.91 -10.11 -0.02
C MET A 151 12.41 -11.53 -0.26
N LEU A 152 11.30 -11.72 -0.98
CA LEU A 152 10.78 -13.05 -1.29
C LEU A 152 11.77 -13.84 -2.14
N LEU A 153 11.94 -15.11 -1.81
CA LEU A 153 12.71 -16.04 -2.64
C LEU A 153 11.99 -16.27 -3.98
N PRO A 154 12.70 -16.69 -5.04
CA PRO A 154 12.09 -16.93 -6.34
C PRO A 154 10.88 -17.88 -6.31
N GLY A 155 10.90 -18.90 -5.43
CA GLY A 155 9.78 -19.84 -5.24
C GLY A 155 8.55 -19.22 -4.56
N ASP A 156 8.77 -18.24 -3.68
CA ASP A 156 7.72 -17.55 -2.94
C ASP A 156 7.09 -16.39 -3.75
N ARG A 157 7.71 -16.01 -4.87
CA ARG A 157 7.15 -15.07 -5.85
C ARG A 157 6.25 -15.79 -6.85
N ASP A 158 5.29 -16.52 -6.32
CA ASP A 158 4.25 -17.20 -7.09
C ASP A 158 3.30 -16.22 -7.78
N ILE A 159 2.31 -16.73 -8.50
CA ILE A 159 1.33 -15.90 -9.21
C ILE A 159 0.51 -15.05 -8.25
N ASP A 160 0.17 -15.59 -7.09
CA ASP A 160 -0.60 -14.90 -6.06
C ASP A 160 0.17 -13.69 -5.48
N ALA A 161 1.46 -13.86 -5.12
CA ALA A 161 2.28 -12.74 -4.67
C ALA A 161 2.42 -11.64 -5.74
N ARG A 162 2.58 -12.05 -7.01
CA ARG A 162 2.65 -11.12 -8.14
C ARG A 162 1.35 -10.38 -8.35
N PHE A 163 0.23 -11.06 -8.19
CA PHE A 163 -1.10 -10.46 -8.25
C PHE A 163 -1.26 -9.34 -7.21
N HIS A 164 -0.98 -9.64 -5.95
CA HIS A 164 -1.11 -8.66 -4.87
C HIS A 164 -0.23 -7.44 -5.09
N ILE A 165 1.07 -7.62 -5.39
CA ILE A 165 1.95 -6.47 -5.58
C ILE A 165 1.61 -5.67 -6.85
N ALA A 166 1.19 -6.33 -7.94
CA ALA A 166 0.77 -5.65 -9.15
C ALA A 166 -0.48 -4.80 -8.93
N LEU A 167 -1.46 -5.33 -8.18
CA LEU A 167 -2.68 -4.59 -7.84
C LEU A 167 -2.36 -3.35 -7.01
N LEU A 168 -1.54 -3.47 -5.97
CA LEU A 168 -1.10 -2.34 -5.15
C LEU A 168 -0.34 -1.29 -5.97
N ARG A 169 0.55 -1.71 -6.86
CA ARG A 169 1.28 -0.81 -7.76
C ARG A 169 0.34 -0.08 -8.71
N ALA A 170 -0.63 -0.78 -9.29
CA ALA A 170 -1.64 -0.16 -10.14
C ALA A 170 -2.44 0.89 -9.36
N GLN A 171 -2.85 0.59 -8.14
CA GLN A 171 -3.66 1.48 -7.31
C GLN A 171 -2.88 2.69 -6.77
N SER A 172 -1.58 2.56 -6.55
CA SER A 172 -0.71 3.60 -5.99
C SER A 172 0.04 4.44 -7.01
N GLY A 173 -0.31 4.34 -8.31
CA GLY A 173 0.28 5.19 -9.36
C GLY A 173 1.61 4.69 -9.92
N ASN A 174 1.90 3.39 -9.80
CA ASN A 174 3.03 2.73 -10.45
C ASN A 174 2.57 1.70 -11.51
N PRO A 175 1.93 2.13 -12.61
CA PRO A 175 1.42 1.22 -13.63
C PRO A 175 2.54 0.46 -14.37
N ALA A 176 3.73 1.04 -14.46
CA ALA A 176 4.88 0.36 -15.08
C ALA A 176 5.32 -0.86 -14.26
N GLY A 177 5.42 -0.71 -12.93
CA GLY A 177 5.73 -1.80 -12.02
C GLY A 177 4.63 -2.88 -11.99
N ALA A 178 3.36 -2.47 -12.12
CA ALA A 178 2.25 -3.41 -12.25
C ALA A 178 2.36 -4.24 -13.54
N ARG A 179 2.61 -3.60 -14.69
CA ARG A 179 2.77 -4.30 -15.98
C ARG A 179 3.89 -5.34 -15.96
N ALA A 180 5.01 -5.06 -15.34
CA ALA A 180 6.12 -6.02 -15.25
C ALA A 180 5.70 -7.33 -14.56
N GLU A 181 4.86 -7.26 -13.53
CA GLU A 181 4.32 -8.47 -12.89
C GLU A 181 3.24 -9.14 -13.74
N ILE A 182 2.36 -8.35 -14.38
CA ILE A 182 1.34 -8.86 -15.32
C ILE A 182 2.00 -9.65 -16.44
N ASP A 183 3.03 -9.10 -17.06
CA ASP A 183 3.79 -9.76 -18.14
C ASP A 183 4.38 -11.09 -17.66
N THR A 184 4.88 -11.12 -16.43
CA THR A 184 5.42 -12.35 -15.82
C THR A 184 4.33 -13.39 -15.57
N ILE A 185 3.13 -12.98 -15.13
CA ILE A 185 1.97 -13.87 -14.94
C ILE A 185 1.54 -14.46 -16.28
N LEU A 186 1.31 -13.61 -17.27
CA LEU A 186 0.83 -14.02 -18.60
C LEU A 186 1.89 -14.80 -19.40
N ALA A 187 3.18 -14.56 -19.16
CA ALA A 187 4.23 -15.38 -19.74
C ALA A 187 4.25 -16.82 -19.19
N ARG A 188 3.81 -17.02 -17.94
CA ARG A 188 3.70 -18.37 -17.34
C ARG A 188 2.42 -19.07 -17.73
N VAL A 189 1.30 -18.36 -17.68
CA VAL A 189 -0.03 -18.85 -18.04
C VAL A 189 -0.73 -17.78 -18.88
N PRO A 190 -0.74 -17.90 -20.21
CA PRO A 190 -1.22 -16.83 -21.11
C PRO A 190 -2.67 -16.40 -20.87
N ASP A 191 -3.53 -17.33 -20.40
CA ASP A 191 -4.95 -17.07 -20.15
C ASP A 191 -5.27 -16.87 -18.67
N HIS A 192 -4.26 -16.58 -17.82
CA HIS A 192 -4.47 -16.45 -16.38
C HIS A 192 -5.41 -15.30 -16.04
N LEU A 193 -6.45 -15.57 -15.26
CA LEU A 193 -7.49 -14.60 -14.91
C LEU A 193 -6.95 -13.36 -14.22
N PHE A 194 -5.96 -13.51 -13.31
CA PHE A 194 -5.32 -12.35 -12.67
C PHE A 194 -4.58 -11.45 -13.66
N GLY A 195 -3.93 -12.04 -14.66
CA GLY A 195 -3.24 -11.26 -15.70
C GLY A 195 -4.20 -10.38 -16.48
N HIS A 196 -5.30 -10.93 -16.95
CA HIS A 196 -6.33 -10.19 -17.68
C HIS A 196 -7.05 -9.17 -16.80
N TYR A 197 -7.42 -9.54 -15.56
CA TYR A 197 -7.99 -8.62 -14.57
C TYR A 197 -7.09 -7.40 -14.34
N LEU A 198 -5.83 -7.63 -14.01
CA LEU A 198 -4.85 -6.57 -13.75
C LEU A 198 -4.59 -5.70 -14.98
N THR A 199 -4.57 -6.32 -16.17
CA THR A 199 -4.43 -5.58 -17.44
C THR A 199 -5.59 -4.60 -17.61
N ALA A 200 -6.83 -5.04 -17.36
CA ALA A 200 -8.00 -4.16 -17.40
C ALA A 200 -7.91 -3.03 -16.38
N VAL A 201 -7.53 -3.35 -15.11
CA VAL A 201 -7.38 -2.36 -14.03
C VAL A 201 -6.34 -1.30 -14.40
N VAL A 202 -5.18 -1.69 -14.91
CA VAL A 202 -4.13 -0.75 -15.32
C VAL A 202 -4.57 0.09 -16.51
N ALA A 203 -5.21 -0.52 -17.51
CA ALA A 203 -5.68 0.18 -18.70
C ALA A 203 -6.78 1.21 -18.38
N ASP A 204 -7.70 0.87 -17.48
CA ASP A 204 -8.74 1.81 -17.01
C ASP A 204 -8.14 3.04 -16.33
N ARG A 205 -7.15 2.82 -15.45
CA ARG A 205 -6.47 3.92 -14.74
C ARG A 205 -5.68 4.84 -15.67
N GLU A 206 -5.20 4.31 -16.77
CA GLU A 206 -4.49 5.06 -17.81
C GLU A 206 -5.43 5.61 -18.91
N ALA A 207 -6.77 5.44 -18.74
CA ALA A 207 -7.79 5.82 -19.71
C ALA A 207 -7.61 5.16 -21.11
N ARG A 208 -6.96 3.99 -21.15
CA ARG A 208 -6.78 3.19 -22.36
C ARG A 208 -7.97 2.26 -22.57
N THR A 209 -9.10 2.85 -22.95
CA THR A 209 -10.41 2.16 -23.01
C THR A 209 -10.43 0.95 -23.94
N ALA A 210 -9.75 1.01 -25.08
CA ALA A 210 -9.67 -0.11 -26.02
C ALA A 210 -8.93 -1.31 -25.41
N ASP A 211 -7.82 -1.06 -24.71
CA ASP A 211 -7.03 -2.12 -24.06
C ASP A 211 -7.76 -2.71 -22.86
N ALA A 212 -8.45 -1.85 -22.08
CA ALA A 212 -9.29 -2.30 -20.97
C ALA A 212 -10.41 -3.22 -21.43
N ARG A 213 -11.07 -2.87 -22.56
CA ARG A 213 -12.10 -3.72 -23.16
C ARG A 213 -11.53 -5.05 -23.64
N ALA A 214 -10.43 -5.02 -24.39
CA ALA A 214 -9.79 -6.24 -24.85
C ALA A 214 -9.39 -7.18 -23.70
N ALA A 215 -8.87 -6.63 -22.60
CA ALA A 215 -8.54 -7.41 -21.40
C ALA A 215 -9.78 -8.02 -20.72
N ARG A 216 -10.91 -7.31 -20.65
CA ARG A 216 -12.19 -7.85 -20.15
C ARG A 216 -12.70 -8.98 -21.05
N GLU A 217 -12.64 -8.81 -22.36
CA GLU A 217 -13.03 -9.85 -23.34
C GLU A 217 -12.17 -11.11 -23.17
N ALA A 218 -10.84 -10.96 -23.04
CA ALA A 218 -9.92 -12.08 -22.79
C ALA A 218 -10.22 -12.77 -21.45
N PHE A 219 -10.47 -12.00 -20.39
CA PHE A 219 -10.88 -12.54 -19.10
C PHE A 219 -12.15 -13.39 -19.20
N LEU A 220 -13.18 -12.87 -19.86
CA LEU A 220 -14.46 -13.58 -20.04
C LEU A 220 -14.30 -14.86 -20.86
N ALA A 221 -13.46 -14.83 -21.89
CA ALA A 221 -13.18 -15.99 -22.73
C ALA A 221 -12.45 -17.10 -21.96
N ALA A 222 -11.52 -16.73 -21.08
CA ALA A 222 -10.72 -17.68 -20.30
C ALA A 222 -11.44 -18.20 -19.03
N TYR A 223 -12.48 -17.52 -18.55
CA TYR A 223 -13.01 -17.67 -17.19
C TYR A 223 -13.33 -19.12 -16.82
N GLU A 224 -14.17 -19.80 -17.60
CA GLU A 224 -14.63 -21.16 -17.25
C GLU A 224 -13.49 -22.18 -17.32
N SER A 225 -12.64 -22.10 -18.34
CA SER A 225 -11.52 -23.02 -18.51
C SER A 225 -10.47 -22.84 -17.43
N GLN A 226 -10.21 -21.62 -17.02
CA GLN A 226 -9.23 -21.32 -15.98
C GLN A 226 -9.73 -21.74 -14.58
N LEU A 227 -11.00 -21.52 -14.26
CA LEU A 227 -11.54 -22.04 -13.00
C LEU A 227 -11.54 -23.58 -12.97
N ALA A 228 -11.84 -24.23 -14.08
CA ALA A 228 -11.77 -25.69 -14.19
C ALA A 228 -10.35 -26.25 -14.07
N SER A 229 -9.31 -25.43 -14.20
CA SER A 229 -7.92 -25.85 -14.02
C SER A 229 -7.55 -26.15 -12.56
N GLY A 230 -8.33 -25.67 -11.60
CA GLY A 230 -8.14 -25.91 -10.18
C GLY A 230 -6.90 -25.27 -9.58
N LEU A 231 -6.48 -24.11 -10.12
CA LEU A 231 -5.36 -23.35 -9.56
C LEU A 231 -5.76 -22.80 -8.18
N PRO A 232 -4.95 -23.08 -7.13
CA PRO A 232 -5.34 -22.77 -5.75
C PRO A 232 -5.50 -21.26 -5.48
N GLU A 233 -4.81 -20.41 -6.21
CA GLU A 233 -4.94 -18.96 -6.09
C GLU A 233 -6.32 -18.43 -6.49
N TYR A 234 -7.07 -19.16 -7.32
CA TYR A 234 -8.44 -18.76 -7.69
C TYR A 234 -9.43 -18.97 -6.55
N ASP A 235 -9.24 -20.02 -5.74
CA ASP A 235 -10.14 -20.31 -4.62
C ASP A 235 -10.16 -19.15 -3.60
N ALA A 236 -8.99 -18.60 -3.29
CA ALA A 236 -8.85 -17.49 -2.36
C ALA A 236 -9.46 -16.18 -2.90
N HIS A 237 -9.52 -16.02 -4.21
CA HIS A 237 -9.96 -14.79 -4.88
C HIS A 237 -11.27 -14.94 -5.67
N LEU A 238 -11.99 -16.05 -5.49
CA LEU A 238 -13.21 -16.33 -6.25
C LEU A 238 -14.27 -15.20 -6.19
N PRO A 239 -14.56 -14.58 -5.03
CA PRO A 239 -15.50 -13.47 -4.98
C PRO A 239 -15.09 -12.26 -5.84
N LEU A 240 -13.80 -11.94 -5.88
CA LEU A 240 -13.26 -10.87 -6.72
C LEU A 240 -13.42 -11.20 -8.21
N LEU A 241 -13.08 -12.43 -8.60
CA LEU A 241 -13.17 -12.88 -9.98
C LEU A 241 -14.61 -12.90 -10.48
N GLU A 242 -15.56 -13.34 -9.65
CA GLU A 242 -16.98 -13.31 -9.99
C GLU A 242 -17.53 -11.89 -10.10
N GLN A 243 -17.18 -11.02 -9.19
CA GLN A 243 -17.56 -9.61 -9.25
C GLN A 243 -17.03 -8.96 -10.54
N PHE A 244 -15.76 -9.19 -10.86
CA PHE A 244 -15.18 -8.65 -12.09
C PHE A 244 -15.81 -9.24 -13.35
N ARG A 245 -16.15 -10.54 -13.35
CA ARG A 245 -16.87 -11.18 -14.44
C ARG A 245 -18.22 -10.50 -14.73
N GLN A 246 -18.96 -10.18 -13.67
CA GLN A 246 -20.25 -9.46 -13.83
C GLN A 246 -20.01 -8.05 -14.38
N GLN A 247 -19.03 -7.34 -13.84
CA GLN A 247 -18.66 -6.02 -14.31
C GLN A 247 -18.22 -6.03 -15.78
N ALA A 248 -17.37 -6.98 -16.17
CA ALA A 248 -16.86 -7.12 -17.53
C ALA A 248 -17.96 -7.39 -18.58
N ARG A 249 -19.06 -8.05 -18.17
CA ARG A 249 -20.23 -8.28 -19.05
C ARG A 249 -21.07 -7.03 -19.29
N THR A 250 -21.04 -6.08 -18.38
CA THR A 250 -21.89 -4.88 -18.42
C THR A 250 -21.14 -3.62 -18.87
N THR A 251 -19.83 -3.65 -18.83
CA THR A 251 -18.97 -2.53 -19.23
C THR A 251 -18.47 -2.76 -20.65
N PRO A 252 -18.87 -1.93 -21.63
CA PRO A 252 -18.49 -2.07 -23.03
C PRO A 252 -17.00 -1.80 -23.27
#